data_c2092716bb6e08d901de9cbbc32c248f
#
_entry.id   c2092716bb6e08d901de9cbbc32c248f
#
_cell.length_a   1.000
_cell.length_b   1.000
_cell.length_c   1.000
_cell.angle_alpha   90.00
_cell.angle_beta   90.00
_cell.angle_gamma   90.00
#
_symmetry.space_group_name_H-M   'P 1'
#
loop_
_entity.id
_entity.type
_entity.pdbx_description
1 polymer ?
#
loop_
_entity_poly.entity_id
_entity_poly.type
_entity_poly.pdbx_seq_one_letter_code
_entity_poly.pdbx_strand_id
1 'polypeptide(L)'
;MQFSYRKILILGNGGAGKSTFAADMGARFSLPVVHLDRLWWLPGWVNRSTEEFDALLADRLARPAWVMDGNYHRTLQRRLCAADAAVFLDIPAQICLESAYARAE
;
A
#
# COMPACT_ATOMS: atom_id res chain seq x y z
N MET A 1 -6.20 24.03 0.68
CA MET A 1 -5.70 23.20 1.76
C MET A 1 -4.51 22.38 1.32
N GLN A 2 -3.57 22.24 2.17
CA GLN A 2 -2.34 21.58 1.84
C GLN A 2 -2.26 20.20 2.48
N PHE A 3 -1.96 19.21 1.66
CA PHE A 3 -1.80 17.84 2.16
C PHE A 3 -0.41 17.71 2.75
N SER A 4 -0.31 17.42 4.03
CA SER A 4 0.97 17.43 4.73
C SER A 4 1.54 16.06 5.02
N TYR A 5 0.81 14.99 4.75
CA TYR A 5 1.33 13.64 4.99
C TYR A 5 2.27 13.24 3.87
N ARG A 6 3.37 12.61 4.23
CA ARG A 6 4.39 12.22 3.26
C ARG A 6 4.56 10.71 3.17
N LYS A 7 4.19 9.98 4.23
CA LYS A 7 4.37 8.52 4.28
C LYS A 7 3.03 7.90 4.61
N ILE A 8 2.39 7.31 3.61
CA ILE A 8 1.01 6.88 3.72
C ILE A 8 0.89 5.40 3.43
N LEU A 9 0.24 4.66 4.34
CA LEU A 9 -0.11 3.26 4.10
C LEU A 9 -1.53 3.16 3.60
N ILE A 10 -1.74 2.28 2.63
CA ILE A 10 -3.06 1.95 2.12
C ILE A 10 -3.32 0.49 2.44
N LEU A 11 -4.32 0.24 3.26
CA LEU A 11 -4.69 -1.09 3.71
C LEU A 11 -6.13 -1.36 3.34
N GLY A 12 -6.55 -2.61 3.37
CA GLY A 12 -7.95 -2.91 3.12
C GLY A 12 -8.17 -4.30 2.57
N ASN A 13 -9.44 -4.62 2.34
CA ASN A 13 -9.85 -5.94 1.85
C ASN A 13 -9.35 -6.17 0.44
N GLY A 14 -9.13 -7.44 0.09
CA GLY A 14 -8.89 -7.80 -1.29
C GLY A 14 -10.07 -7.33 -2.15
N GLY A 15 -9.79 -6.76 -3.29
CA GLY A 15 -10.84 -6.21 -4.14
C GLY A 15 -11.32 -4.83 -3.77
N ALA A 16 -10.71 -4.22 -2.75
CA ALA A 16 -11.10 -2.88 -2.34
C ALA A 16 -10.46 -1.77 -3.17
N GLY A 17 -9.60 -2.12 -4.13
CA GLY A 17 -8.99 -1.12 -4.99
C GLY A 17 -7.78 -0.42 -4.38
N LYS A 18 -7.06 -1.06 -3.47
CA LYS A 18 -5.91 -0.47 -2.81
C LYS A 18 -4.85 0.03 -3.78
N SER A 19 -4.54 -0.80 -4.75
CA SER A 19 -3.49 -0.47 -5.71
C SER A 19 -3.85 0.75 -6.54
N THR A 20 -5.09 0.80 -7.00
CA THR A 20 -5.59 1.93 -7.77
C THR A 20 -5.62 3.19 -6.93
N PHE A 21 -6.08 3.07 -5.70
CA PHE A 21 -6.15 4.22 -4.79
C PHE A 21 -4.75 4.75 -4.48
N ALA A 22 -3.80 3.85 -4.25
CA ALA A 22 -2.42 4.26 -3.97
C ALA A 22 -1.81 4.98 -5.17
N ALA A 23 -2.04 4.47 -6.37
CA ALA A 23 -1.52 5.10 -7.58
C ALA A 23 -2.14 6.49 -7.78
N ASP A 24 -3.43 6.62 -7.51
CA ASP A 24 -4.10 7.91 -7.64
C ASP A 24 -3.56 8.92 -6.63
N MET A 25 -3.35 8.50 -5.39
CA MET A 25 -2.78 9.38 -4.38
C MET A 25 -1.36 9.79 -4.74
N GLY A 26 -0.57 8.84 -5.23
CA GLY A 26 0.79 9.14 -5.63
C GLY A 26 0.84 10.20 -6.73
N ALA A 27 -0.03 10.06 -7.73
CA ALA A 27 -0.10 11.03 -8.81
C ALA A 27 -0.59 12.38 -8.32
N ARG A 28 -1.61 12.36 -7.48
CA ARG A 28 -2.25 13.59 -7.02
C ARG A 28 -1.38 14.42 -6.11
N PHE A 29 -0.60 13.78 -5.25
CA PHE A 29 0.24 14.45 -4.27
C PHE A 29 1.73 14.35 -4.55
N SER A 30 2.09 13.85 -5.71
CA SER A 30 3.50 13.72 -6.13
C SER A 30 4.32 12.87 -5.17
N LEU A 31 3.76 11.74 -4.78
CA LEU A 31 4.43 10.81 -3.88
C LEU A 31 4.82 9.54 -4.61
N PRO A 32 6.01 8.99 -4.36
CA PRO A 32 6.38 7.69 -4.93
C PRO A 32 5.42 6.61 -4.43
N VAL A 33 5.06 5.69 -5.31
CA VAL A 33 4.13 4.62 -4.97
C VAL A 33 4.88 3.32 -4.85
N VAL A 34 4.63 2.58 -3.77
CA VAL A 34 5.23 1.27 -3.52
C VAL A 34 4.10 0.25 -3.39
N HIS A 35 4.04 -0.67 -4.34
CA HIS A 35 3.12 -1.79 -4.25
C HIS A 35 3.87 -2.97 -3.67
N LEU A 36 3.50 -3.40 -2.47
CA LEU A 36 4.24 -4.47 -1.79
C LEU A 36 4.28 -5.76 -2.60
N ASP A 37 3.24 -6.03 -3.37
CA ASP A 37 3.23 -7.22 -4.22
C ASP A 37 4.40 -7.22 -5.19
N ARG A 38 4.81 -6.07 -5.67
CA ARG A 38 5.92 -5.97 -6.61
C ARG A 38 7.26 -6.16 -5.94
N LEU A 39 7.32 -5.97 -4.63
CA LEU A 39 8.53 -6.28 -3.88
C LEU A 39 8.61 -7.76 -3.54
N TRP A 40 7.46 -8.41 -3.41
CA TRP A 40 7.41 -9.82 -3.01
C TRP A 40 7.58 -10.76 -4.20
N TRP A 41 6.91 -10.46 -5.32
CA TRP A 41 6.90 -11.35 -6.48
C TRP A 41 7.96 -10.97 -7.49
N LEU A 42 8.67 -11.98 -7.98
CA LEU A 42 9.57 -11.86 -9.11
C LEU A 42 8.87 -12.36 -10.36
N PRO A 43 9.39 -12.06 -11.57
CA PRO A 43 8.80 -12.60 -12.79
C PRO A 43 8.68 -14.11 -12.72
N GLY A 44 7.61 -14.66 -13.29
CA GLY A 44 7.37 -16.09 -13.26
C GLY A 44 6.70 -16.60 -11.99
N TRP A 45 6.15 -15.67 -11.19
CA TRP A 45 5.45 -16.01 -9.95
C TRP A 45 6.35 -16.67 -8.92
N VAL A 46 7.62 -16.31 -8.92
CA VAL A 46 8.58 -16.74 -7.92
C VAL A 46 8.66 -15.65 -6.87
N ASN A 47 8.48 -15.99 -5.61
CA ASN A 47 8.58 -14.97 -4.57
C ASN A 47 10.03 -14.78 -4.14
N ARG A 48 10.32 -13.59 -3.65
CA ARG A 48 11.63 -13.31 -3.03
C ARG A 48 11.73 -14.06 -1.72
N SER A 49 12.95 -14.23 -1.23
CA SER A 49 13.11 -14.72 0.14
C SER A 49 12.60 -13.65 1.11
N THR A 50 12.27 -14.08 2.31
CA THR A 50 11.83 -13.17 3.36
C THR A 50 12.90 -12.12 3.64
N GLU A 51 14.16 -12.53 3.65
CA GLU A 51 15.27 -11.61 3.93
C GLU A 51 15.40 -10.55 2.85
N GLU A 52 15.26 -10.95 1.59
CA GLU A 52 15.31 -9.99 0.49
C GLU A 52 14.16 -9.00 0.55
N PHE A 53 12.97 -9.52 0.82
CA PHE A 53 11.80 -8.67 0.94
C PHE A 53 11.98 -7.66 2.07
N ASP A 54 12.44 -8.12 3.22
CA ASP A 54 12.62 -7.25 4.38
C ASP A 54 13.67 -6.17 4.11
N ALA A 55 14.73 -6.50 3.39
CA ALA A 55 15.75 -5.51 3.05
C ALA A 55 15.20 -4.45 2.11
N LEU A 56 14.44 -4.87 1.10
CA LEU A 56 13.81 -3.92 0.19
C LEU A 56 12.79 -3.05 0.92
N LEU A 57 12.01 -3.65 1.79
CA LEU A 57 11.02 -2.91 2.55
C LEU A 57 11.70 -1.87 3.44
N ALA A 58 12.78 -2.25 4.13
CA ALA A 58 13.51 -1.31 4.97
C ALA A 58 14.00 -0.12 4.16
N ASP A 59 14.50 -0.38 2.95
CA ASP A 59 14.95 0.68 2.06
C ASP A 59 13.82 1.64 1.71
N ARG A 60 12.65 1.11 1.38
CA ARG A 60 11.51 1.93 1.02
C ARG A 60 10.99 2.74 2.21
N LEU A 61 10.92 2.12 3.39
CA LEU A 61 10.44 2.81 4.58
C LEU A 61 11.36 3.95 5.01
N ALA A 62 12.64 3.84 4.70
CA ALA A 62 13.61 4.87 5.07
C ALA A 62 13.53 6.10 4.18
N ARG A 63 12.82 6.05 3.08
CA ARG A 63 12.71 7.19 2.17
C ARG A 63 11.79 8.25 2.76
N PRO A 64 11.99 9.51 2.36
CA PRO A 64 11.26 10.62 2.97
C PRO A 64 9.79 10.70 2.61
N ALA A 65 9.36 10.01 1.55
CA ALA A 65 7.97 10.07 1.11
C ALA A 65 7.58 8.83 0.34
N TRP A 66 6.37 8.34 0.55
CA TRP A 66 5.85 7.21 -0.21
C TRP A 66 4.36 6.99 0.07
N VAL A 67 3.70 6.34 -0.87
CA VAL A 67 2.38 5.74 -0.66
C VAL A 67 2.58 4.24 -0.87
N MET A 68 2.29 3.44 0.14
CA MET A 68 2.60 2.02 0.12
C MET A 68 1.33 1.21 0.33
N ASP A 69 0.99 0.32 -0.60
CA ASP A 69 -0.18 -0.52 -0.43
C ASP A 69 0.20 -1.97 -0.19
N GLY A 70 -0.66 -2.67 0.51
CA GLY A 70 -0.50 -4.08 0.79
C GLY A 70 -0.78 -4.40 2.24
N ASN A 71 -1.29 -5.60 2.48
CA ASN A 71 -1.66 -5.99 3.82
C ASN A 71 -0.57 -6.73 4.58
N TYR A 72 0.15 -7.60 3.99
CA TYR A 72 1.26 -8.37 4.59
C TYR A 72 1.42 -8.20 6.10
N HIS A 73 0.63 -8.92 6.85
CA HIS A 73 0.51 -8.73 8.30
C HIS A 73 1.82 -8.85 9.06
N ARG A 74 2.72 -9.69 8.58
CA ARG A 74 4.00 -9.89 9.26
C ARG A 74 4.80 -8.60 9.41
N THR A 75 4.67 -7.67 8.47
CA THR A 75 5.43 -6.42 8.51
C THR A 75 4.57 -5.22 8.85
N LEU A 76 3.30 -5.44 9.19
CA LEU A 76 2.35 -4.34 9.34
C LEU A 76 2.74 -3.37 10.43
N GLN A 77 3.11 -3.87 11.59
CA GLN A 77 3.47 -2.99 12.70
C GLN A 77 4.66 -2.11 12.35
N ARG A 78 5.64 -2.69 11.69
CA ARG A 78 6.82 -1.96 11.26
C ARG A 78 6.47 -0.83 10.30
N ARG A 79 5.57 -1.11 9.36
CA ARG A 79 5.12 -0.12 8.40
C ARG A 79 4.29 0.98 9.06
N LEU A 80 3.43 0.60 10.00
CA LEU A 80 2.63 1.57 10.74
C LEU A 80 3.51 2.52 11.54
N CYS A 81 4.59 1.99 12.14
CA CYS A 81 5.50 2.84 12.89
C CYS A 81 6.21 3.87 12.02
N ALA A 82 6.43 3.55 10.75
CA ALA A 82 7.11 4.45 9.83
C ALA A 82 6.18 5.44 9.16
N ALA A 83 4.88 5.16 9.12
CA ALA A 83 3.93 5.96 8.36
C ALA A 83 3.47 7.20 9.12
N ASP A 84 3.13 8.25 8.37
CA ASP A 84 2.48 9.43 8.90
C ASP A 84 0.98 9.22 9.00
N ALA A 85 0.42 8.41 8.11
CA ALA A 85 -1.02 8.17 8.06
C ALA A 85 -1.29 6.81 7.45
N ALA A 86 -2.43 6.24 7.78
CA ALA A 86 -2.88 4.99 7.18
C ALA A 86 -4.33 5.16 6.74
N VAL A 87 -4.62 4.73 5.53
CA VAL A 87 -5.96 4.75 4.97
C VAL A 87 -6.44 3.31 4.88
N PHE A 88 -7.58 3.02 5.44
CA PHE A 88 -8.12 1.67 5.44
C PHE A 88 -9.35 1.61 4.54
N LEU A 89 -9.25 0.90 3.44
CA LEU A 89 -10.36 0.74 2.52
C LEU A 89 -11.16 -0.49 2.94
N ASP A 90 -12.19 -0.25 3.71
CA ASP A 90 -12.98 -1.32 4.31
C ASP A 90 -14.32 -1.43 3.59
N ILE A 91 -14.37 -2.24 2.56
CA ILE A 91 -15.54 -2.39 1.72
C ILE A 91 -16.12 -3.78 1.98
N PRO A 92 -17.41 -3.89 2.31
CA PRO A 92 -18.06 -5.19 2.48
C PRO A 92 -17.92 -6.03 1.22
N ALA A 93 -17.85 -7.35 1.40
CA ALA A 93 -17.59 -8.27 0.29
C ALA A 93 -18.60 -8.13 -0.84
N GLN A 94 -19.86 -7.97 -0.53
CA GLN A 94 -20.86 -7.84 -1.57
C GLN A 94 -20.67 -6.57 -2.39
N ILE A 95 -20.22 -5.50 -1.76
CA ILE A 95 -19.95 -4.26 -2.47
C ILE A 95 -18.75 -4.44 -3.39
N CYS A 96 -17.75 -5.16 -2.95
CA CYS A 96 -16.57 -5.43 -3.78
C CYS A 96 -16.94 -6.18 -5.05
N LEU A 97 -17.93 -7.07 -4.98
CA LEU A 97 -18.34 -7.83 -6.15
C LEU A 97 -19.18 -7.00 -7.12
N GLU A 98 -19.93 -6.05 -6.62
CA GLU A 98 -20.84 -5.29 -7.43
C GLU A 98 -20.26 -3.99 -7.95
N SER A 99 -19.77 -3.17 -7.08
CA SER A 99 -19.33 -1.84 -7.45
C SER A 99 -18.32 -1.35 -6.43
N ALA A 100 -17.20 -2.02 -6.38
CA ALA A 100 -16.20 -1.81 -5.33
C ALA A 100 -15.81 -0.35 -5.21
N TYR A 101 -15.68 0.32 -6.34
CA TYR A 101 -15.08 1.64 -6.30
C TYR A 101 -16.03 2.73 -5.92
N ALA A 102 -17.30 2.46 -5.93
CA ALA A 102 -18.26 3.43 -5.48
C ALA A 102 -18.10 3.77 -4.01
N ARG A 103 -17.46 2.87 -3.27
CA ARG A 103 -17.34 3.01 -1.82
C ARG A 103 -15.91 3.18 -1.35
N ALA A 104 -14.97 3.12 -2.25
CA ALA A 104 -13.55 3.13 -1.90
C ALA A 104 -13.01 4.54 -1.84
N GLU A 105 -13.66 5.39 -1.13
CA GLU A 105 -13.15 6.75 -0.99
C GLU A 105 -12.70 7.03 0.42
#